data_ac92ea45d18743abda4f81fe3013d78f
#
_entry.id   ac92ea45d18743abda4f81fe3013d78f
#
_cell.length_a   1.000
_cell.length_b   1.000
_cell.length_c   1.000
_cell.angle_alpha   90.00
_cell.angle_beta   90.00
_cell.angle_gamma   90.00
#
_symmetry.space_group_name_H-M   'P 1'
#
loop_
_entity.id
_entity.type
_entity.pdbx_description
1 polymer ?
#
loop_
_entity_poly.entity_id
_entity_poly.type
_entity_poly.pdbx_seq_one_letter_code
_entity_poly.pdbx_strand_id
1 'polypeptide(L)'
;MEVFLYLLPLILALIFPVLLVHAIFWGMTFTVDAGHMRVRIYGWTVRKVALADIEWAAHDWVFWNEHWTNTVNPKKLVLLRRRTGWFKNFVISPPSPPEFLRELAAHGVATR
;
A
#
# COMPACT_ATOMS: atom_id res chain seq x y z
N MET A 1 -36.85 -9.66 18.67
CA MET A 1 -35.83 -8.67 19.10
C MET A 1 -34.63 -9.31 19.74
N GLU A 2 -34.80 -10.20 20.69
CA GLU A 2 -33.69 -10.87 21.34
C GLU A 2 -32.87 -11.70 20.36
N VAL A 3 -33.50 -12.42 19.46
CA VAL A 3 -32.83 -13.19 18.40
C VAL A 3 -31.95 -12.31 17.53
N PHE A 4 -32.44 -11.11 17.19
CA PHE A 4 -31.66 -10.14 16.41
C PHE A 4 -30.40 -9.70 17.16
N LEU A 5 -30.50 -9.46 18.49
CA LEU A 5 -29.36 -9.06 19.31
C LEU A 5 -28.28 -10.16 19.38
N TYR A 6 -28.66 -11.43 19.33
CA TYR A 6 -27.71 -12.55 19.31
C TYR A 6 -27.11 -12.75 17.90
N LEU A 7 -27.87 -12.43 16.85
CA LEU A 7 -27.39 -12.57 15.47
C LEU A 7 -26.50 -11.43 15.01
N LEU A 8 -26.68 -10.23 15.60
CA LEU A 8 -25.91 -9.06 15.18
C LEU A 8 -24.39 -9.24 15.28
N PRO A 9 -23.80 -9.74 16.40
CA PRO A 9 -22.37 -10.00 16.45
C PRO A 9 -21.90 -11.03 15.41
N LEU A 10 -22.70 -12.05 15.15
CA LEU A 10 -22.39 -13.06 14.15
C LEU A 10 -22.39 -12.47 12.74
N ILE A 11 -23.38 -11.64 12.41
CA ILE A 11 -23.46 -10.95 11.12
C ILE A 11 -22.24 -10.04 10.94
N LEU A 12 -21.88 -9.27 11.95
CA LEU A 12 -20.71 -8.40 11.93
C LEU A 12 -19.41 -9.19 11.76
N ALA A 13 -19.31 -10.34 12.44
CA ALA A 13 -18.14 -11.22 12.31
C ALA A 13 -18.00 -11.81 10.92
N LEU A 14 -19.09 -11.99 10.17
CA LEU A 14 -19.07 -12.49 8.79
C LEU A 14 -18.82 -11.35 7.78
N ILE A 15 -19.35 -10.17 8.03
CA ILE A 15 -19.23 -9.02 7.14
C ILE A 15 -17.84 -8.38 7.23
N PHE A 16 -17.29 -8.26 8.42
CA PHE A 16 -16.01 -7.57 8.64
C PHE A 16 -14.85 -8.12 7.81
N PRO A 17 -14.61 -9.46 7.76
CA PRO A 17 -13.56 -10.01 6.91
C PRO A 17 -13.79 -9.75 5.43
N VAL A 18 -15.06 -9.78 4.97
CA VAL A 18 -15.38 -9.47 3.57
C VAL A 18 -15.07 -8.03 3.22
N LEU A 19 -15.42 -7.09 4.10
CA LEU A 19 -15.10 -5.69 3.91
C LEU A 19 -13.59 -5.45 3.94
N LEU A 20 -12.88 -6.15 4.81
CA LEU A 20 -11.42 -6.04 4.89
C LEU A 20 -10.75 -6.53 3.62
N VAL A 21 -11.15 -7.68 3.10
CA VAL A 21 -10.64 -8.22 1.83
C VAL A 21 -10.96 -7.26 0.68
N HIS A 22 -12.19 -6.74 0.62
CA HIS A 22 -12.58 -5.76 -0.39
C HIS A 22 -11.71 -4.50 -0.30
N ALA A 23 -11.46 -3.99 0.92
CA ALA A 23 -10.64 -2.81 1.14
C ALA A 23 -9.22 -3.02 0.62
N ILE A 24 -8.62 -4.19 0.86
CA ILE A 24 -7.26 -4.51 0.42
C ILE A 24 -7.19 -4.63 -1.11
N PHE A 25 -8.11 -5.36 -1.73
CA PHE A 25 -8.00 -5.68 -3.16
C PHE A 25 -8.55 -4.58 -4.08
N TRP A 26 -9.55 -3.82 -3.66
CA TRP A 26 -10.20 -2.81 -4.51
C TRP A 26 -10.12 -1.39 -3.96
N GLY A 27 -9.95 -1.23 -2.66
CA GLY A 27 -9.92 0.09 -2.03
C GLY A 27 -8.53 0.69 -1.85
N MET A 28 -7.47 -0.09 -2.06
CA MET A 28 -6.09 0.37 -1.85
C MET A 28 -5.58 1.14 -3.05
N THR A 29 -5.12 2.35 -2.82
CA THR A 29 -4.53 3.21 -3.84
C THR A 29 -3.21 3.80 -3.35
N PHE A 30 -2.38 4.22 -4.29
CA PHE A 30 -1.06 4.78 -4.01
C PHE A 30 -0.95 6.14 -4.69
N THR A 31 -0.58 7.16 -3.94
CA THR A 31 -0.46 8.52 -4.46
C THR A 31 0.90 9.12 -4.09
N VAL A 32 1.38 10.02 -4.94
CA VAL A 32 2.62 10.76 -4.73
C VAL A 32 2.29 12.25 -4.80
N ASP A 33 2.69 12.99 -3.78
CA ASP A 33 2.63 14.45 -3.78
C ASP A 33 4.03 15.03 -3.57
N ALA A 34 4.13 16.34 -3.38
CA ALA A 34 5.42 17.03 -3.26
C ALA A 34 6.26 16.60 -2.05
N GLY A 35 5.65 15.99 -1.05
CA GLY A 35 6.34 15.62 0.19
C GLY A 35 6.32 14.16 0.54
N HIS A 36 5.31 13.41 0.10
CA HIS A 36 5.07 12.04 0.57
C HIS A 36 4.52 11.13 -0.52
N MET A 37 4.86 9.86 -0.41
CA MET A 37 4.10 8.75 -0.99
C MET A 37 3.09 8.28 0.05
N ARG A 38 1.84 8.08 -0.36
CA ARG A 38 0.75 7.68 0.54
C ARG A 38 0.11 6.40 0.07
N VAL A 39 -0.15 5.50 1.01
CA VAL A 39 -1.03 4.36 0.82
C VAL A 39 -2.39 4.73 1.38
N ARG A 40 -3.43 4.64 0.56
CA ARG A 40 -4.80 4.99 0.93
C ARG A 40 -5.71 3.78 0.79
N ILE A 41 -6.64 3.65 1.72
CA ILE A 41 -7.73 2.67 1.64
C ILE A 41 -9.03 3.45 1.69
N TYR A 42 -9.82 3.38 0.63
CA TYR A 42 -11.06 4.16 0.43
C TYR A 42 -10.85 5.68 0.63
N GLY A 43 -9.69 6.18 0.18
CA GLY A 43 -9.35 7.59 0.31
C GLY A 43 -8.72 8.01 1.64
N TRP A 44 -8.71 7.14 2.64
CA TRP A 44 -8.06 7.41 3.92
C TRP A 44 -6.58 7.05 3.83
N THR A 45 -5.71 7.98 4.22
CA THR A 45 -4.27 7.70 4.30
C THR A 45 -4.00 6.79 5.51
N VAL A 46 -3.60 5.57 5.23
CA VAL A 46 -3.27 4.56 6.27
C VAL A 46 -1.76 4.44 6.49
N ARG A 47 -0.95 4.86 5.53
CA ARG A 47 0.50 4.86 5.62
C ARG A 47 1.07 5.96 4.72
N LYS A 48 2.08 6.67 5.19
CA LYS A 48 2.79 7.63 4.36
C LYS A 48 4.29 7.50 4.57
N VAL A 49 5.04 7.70 3.50
CA VAL A 49 6.50 7.67 3.50
C VAL A 49 6.98 8.99 2.92
N ALA A 50 7.84 9.70 3.66
CA ALA A 50 8.42 10.93 3.16
C ALA A 50 9.30 10.63 1.94
N LEU A 51 9.18 11.42 0.87
CA LEU A 51 10.00 11.23 -0.32
C LEU A 51 11.49 11.37 0.01
N ALA A 52 11.84 12.24 0.95
CA ALA A 52 13.22 12.40 1.42
C ALA A 52 13.77 11.14 2.10
N ASP A 53 12.91 10.26 2.61
CA ASP A 53 13.29 9.00 3.23
C ASP A 53 13.47 7.87 2.20
N ILE A 54 13.10 8.08 0.95
CA ILE A 54 13.26 7.09 -0.11
C ILE A 54 14.63 7.30 -0.76
N GLU A 55 15.52 6.33 -0.57
CA GLU A 55 16.84 6.35 -1.17
C GLU A 55 16.77 6.08 -2.68
N TRP A 56 16.00 5.07 -3.07
CA TRP A 56 15.72 4.76 -4.46
C TRP A 56 14.45 3.91 -4.57
N ALA A 57 13.89 3.87 -5.76
CA ALA A 57 12.74 3.04 -6.09
C ALA A 57 13.03 2.21 -7.33
N ALA A 58 12.47 1.01 -7.39
CA ALA A 58 12.68 0.08 -8.52
C ALA A 58 11.46 -0.82 -8.73
N HIS A 59 11.36 -1.38 -9.93
CA HIS A 59 10.41 -2.43 -10.25
C HIS A 59 10.99 -3.78 -9.80
N ASP A 60 10.86 -4.08 -8.50
CA ASP A 60 11.50 -5.23 -7.87
C ASP A 60 10.77 -5.59 -6.59
N TRP A 61 11.20 -6.66 -5.92
CA TRP A 61 10.77 -7.00 -4.58
C TRP A 61 11.87 -7.74 -3.84
N VAL A 62 11.82 -7.69 -2.50
CA VAL A 62 12.70 -8.48 -1.62
C VAL A 62 11.86 -9.16 -0.55
N PHE A 63 12.32 -10.31 -0.05
CA PHE A 63 11.56 -11.10 0.91
C PHE A 63 11.29 -10.35 2.22
N TRP A 64 12.31 -9.68 2.79
CA TRP A 64 12.17 -8.97 4.05
C TRP A 64 11.75 -7.53 3.80
N ASN A 65 10.45 -7.25 3.97
CA ASN A 65 9.89 -5.94 3.65
C ASN A 65 8.65 -5.63 4.48
N GLU A 66 8.33 -4.33 4.62
CA GLU A 66 6.99 -3.86 4.92
C GLU A 66 6.23 -3.79 3.60
N HIS A 67 5.06 -4.42 3.50
CA HIS A 67 4.35 -4.45 2.22
C HIS A 67 2.91 -3.97 2.37
N TRP A 68 2.50 -3.18 1.40
CA TRP A 68 1.13 -2.71 1.20
C TRP A 68 0.74 -3.07 -0.22
N THR A 69 0.31 -4.30 -0.42
CA THR A 69 0.08 -4.86 -1.75
C THR A 69 -1.29 -5.52 -1.81
N ASN A 70 -1.89 -5.49 -3.00
CA ASN A 70 -3.15 -6.14 -3.29
C ASN A 70 -3.00 -7.20 -4.38
N THR A 71 -1.79 -7.67 -4.63
CA THR A 71 -1.49 -8.70 -5.61
C THR A 71 -0.29 -9.51 -5.16
N VAL A 72 -0.20 -10.75 -5.64
CA VAL A 72 0.98 -11.61 -5.47
C VAL A 72 1.84 -11.65 -6.75
N ASN A 73 1.44 -10.91 -7.80
CA ASN A 73 2.18 -10.89 -9.06
C ASN A 73 3.42 -9.98 -8.92
N PRO A 74 4.65 -10.54 -8.97
CA PRO A 74 5.87 -9.74 -8.81
C PRO A 74 6.05 -8.66 -9.87
N LYS A 75 5.43 -8.83 -11.05
CA LYS A 75 5.51 -7.84 -12.14
C LYS A 75 4.80 -6.55 -11.82
N LYS A 76 3.94 -6.53 -10.80
CA LYS A 76 3.18 -5.35 -10.38
C LYS A 76 3.73 -4.71 -9.12
N LEU A 77 4.88 -5.14 -8.63
CA LEU A 77 5.46 -4.64 -7.39
C LEU A 77 6.50 -3.55 -7.65
N VAL A 78 6.48 -2.55 -6.78
CA VAL A 78 7.51 -1.49 -6.73
C VAL A 78 8.17 -1.56 -5.37
N LEU A 79 9.49 -1.61 -5.35
CA LEU A 79 10.31 -1.60 -4.15
C LEU A 79 10.78 -0.18 -3.89
N LEU A 80 10.48 0.33 -2.70
CA LEU A 80 11.02 1.58 -2.19
C LEU A 80 12.07 1.26 -1.14
N ARG A 81 13.31 1.66 -1.37
CA ARG A 81 14.37 1.52 -0.37
C ARG A 81 14.38 2.76 0.51
N ARG A 82 14.10 2.57 1.78
CA ARG A 82 14.04 3.66 2.77
C ARG A 82 15.39 3.83 3.44
N ARG A 83 15.69 5.06 3.86
CA ARG A 83 16.90 5.39 4.61
C ARG A 83 16.77 5.05 6.09
N THR A 84 15.54 5.11 6.62
CA THR A 84 15.24 4.95 8.04
C THR A 84 14.13 3.91 8.24
N GLY A 85 13.87 3.58 9.50
CA GLY A 85 12.81 2.68 9.90
C GLY A 85 13.29 1.25 10.13
N TRP A 86 12.43 0.45 10.75
CA TRP A 86 12.70 -0.96 11.03
C TRP A 86 12.78 -1.77 9.73
N PHE A 87 11.82 -1.56 8.83
CA PHE A 87 11.83 -2.15 7.49
C PHE A 87 12.29 -1.10 6.50
N LYS A 88 13.52 -1.24 6.01
CA LYS A 88 14.05 -0.34 4.98
C LYS A 88 13.54 -0.68 3.59
N ASN A 89 13.11 -1.90 3.36
CA ASN A 89 12.47 -2.32 2.12
C ASN A 89 10.96 -2.18 2.27
N PHE A 90 10.35 -1.39 1.40
CA PHE A 90 8.92 -1.11 1.41
C PHE A 90 8.36 -1.45 0.04
N VAL A 91 7.43 -2.40 -0.02
CA VAL A 91 6.89 -2.91 -1.29
C VAL A 91 5.44 -2.49 -1.43
N ILE A 92 5.11 -1.96 -2.59
CA ILE A 92 3.75 -1.53 -2.95
C ILE A 92 3.36 -2.13 -4.30
N SER A 93 2.07 -2.06 -4.63
CA SER A 93 1.54 -2.60 -5.89
C SER A 93 0.68 -1.56 -6.63
N PRO A 94 1.28 -0.46 -7.13
CA PRO A 94 0.52 0.51 -7.92
C PRO A 94 0.03 -0.14 -9.22
N PRO A 95 -1.10 0.37 -9.80
CA PRO A 95 -1.67 -0.20 -11.03
C PRO A 95 -0.71 -0.23 -12.20
N SER A 96 0.14 0.78 -12.35
CA SER A 96 1.15 0.87 -13.40
C SER A 96 2.51 1.19 -12.77
N PRO A 97 3.34 0.17 -12.48
CA PRO A 97 4.66 0.40 -11.91
C PRO A 97 5.54 1.37 -12.72
N PRO A 98 5.61 1.30 -14.06
CA PRO A 98 6.43 2.25 -14.81
C PRO A 98 5.97 3.71 -14.65
N GLU A 99 4.68 3.96 -14.66
CA GLU A 99 4.13 5.30 -14.46
C GLU A 99 4.37 5.80 -13.05
N PHE A 100 4.22 4.94 -12.07
CA PHE A 100 4.47 5.27 -10.67
C PHE A 100 5.94 5.64 -10.45
N LEU A 101 6.87 4.89 -11.02
CA LEU A 101 8.30 5.20 -10.95
C LEU A 101 8.62 6.53 -11.64
N ARG A 102 7.99 6.82 -12.79
CA ARG A 102 8.15 8.13 -13.45
C ARG A 102 7.64 9.27 -12.57
N GLU A 103 6.54 9.07 -11.89
CA GLU A 103 5.98 10.07 -10.98
C GLU A 103 6.91 10.31 -9.80
N LEU A 104 7.48 9.27 -9.21
CA LEU A 104 8.49 9.39 -8.16
C LEU A 104 9.73 10.15 -8.67
N ALA A 105 10.20 9.81 -9.85
CA ALA A 105 11.35 10.48 -10.46
C ALA A 105 11.06 11.96 -10.71
N ALA A 106 9.85 12.30 -11.13
CA ALA A 106 9.44 13.70 -11.32
C ALA A 106 9.46 14.50 -10.01
N HIS A 107 9.34 13.82 -8.87
CA HIS A 107 9.45 14.43 -7.54
C HIS A 107 10.86 14.31 -6.94
N GLY A 108 11.85 13.92 -7.73
CA GLY A 108 13.24 13.89 -7.30
C GLY A 108 13.71 12.58 -6.67
N VAL A 109 12.90 11.53 -6.67
CA VAL A 109 13.30 10.22 -6.15
C VAL A 109 14.14 9.49 -7.19
N ALA A 110 15.30 8.97 -6.78
CA ALA A 110 16.13 8.14 -7.66
C ALA A 110 15.41 6.83 -8.00
N THR A 111 15.44 6.43 -9.26
CA THR A 111 14.82 5.19 -9.72
C THR A 111 15.85 4.30 -10.39
N ARG A 112 15.61 2.99 -10.27
CA ARG A 112 16.47 1.95 -10.86
C ARG A 112 15.70 1.03 -11.79
#